data_658e271a4650a05c60eb8763b2edbef2
#
_entry.id   658e271a4650a05c60eb8763b2edbef2
#
_cell.length_a   1.000
_cell.length_b   1.000
_cell.length_c   1.000
_cell.angle_alpha   90.00
_cell.angle_beta   90.00
_cell.angle_gamma   90.00
#
_symmetry.space_group_name_H-M   'P 1'
#
loop_
_entity.id
_entity.type
_entity.pdbx_description
1 polymer ?
#
loop_
_entity_poly.entity_id
_entity_poly.type
_entity_poly.pdbx_seq_one_letter_code
_entity_poly.pdbx_strand_id
1 'polypeptide(L)'
;MTQTWLSVAIKLPATFDPVYPVKFGYPGTAVRTLAQIEYVVNHSAEGGIDYLKQGQRPGEQASWMFSSALDGTLYQHFPLEAPTWTSGNPNANIHGVGVEHEGTHTQYPKFTDAQADTDCRLFTELLLLCPNLGAPIHGEGVRIHREVAPGTTTCPNGRDRYDKYALIGTEDELASAEAEALQAQITEQSKQIATNRQLIEDLHNRLLTVEAGPGTQVTGTFQGKVGP
;
A
#
# COMPACT_ATOMS: atom_id res chain seq x y z
N MET A 1 -16.13 -3.64 -5.00
CA MET A 1 -15.47 -3.02 -3.83
C MET A 1 -14.26 -2.26 -4.33
N THR A 2 -14.07 -1.05 -3.86
CA THR A 2 -12.88 -0.24 -4.17
C THR A 2 -11.68 -0.90 -3.48
N GLN A 3 -10.55 -1.00 -4.17
CA GLN A 3 -9.30 -1.51 -3.61
C GLN A 3 -8.36 -0.33 -3.38
N THR A 4 -7.91 -0.13 -2.14
CA THR A 4 -7.03 0.97 -1.76
C THR A 4 -5.57 0.53 -1.80
N TRP A 5 -4.81 1.17 -2.68
CA TRP A 5 -3.36 1.04 -2.83
C TRP A 5 -2.74 2.40 -2.55
N LEU A 6 -1.71 2.43 -1.71
CA LEU A 6 -1.10 3.67 -1.27
C LEU A 6 -0.12 4.23 -2.31
N SER A 7 -0.04 5.55 -2.38
CA SER A 7 0.87 6.24 -3.32
C SER A 7 2.33 6.16 -2.88
N VAL A 8 2.58 6.06 -1.58
CA VAL A 8 3.93 5.92 -0.98
C VAL A 8 4.58 4.57 -1.28
N ALA A 9 3.81 3.57 -1.73
CA ALA A 9 4.27 2.21 -1.93
C ALA A 9 4.24 1.77 -3.41
N ILE A 10 5.23 0.97 -3.79
CA ILE A 10 5.21 0.26 -5.08
C ILE A 10 4.19 -0.87 -4.99
N LYS A 11 3.17 -0.85 -5.84
CA LYS A 11 2.18 -1.92 -5.92
C LYS A 11 2.85 -3.19 -6.47
N LEU A 12 2.95 -4.21 -5.62
CA LEU A 12 3.52 -5.51 -5.94
C LEU A 12 2.62 -6.60 -5.35
N PRO A 13 1.55 -7.01 -6.05
CA PRO A 13 0.61 -8.01 -5.55
C PRO A 13 1.32 -9.31 -5.14
N ALA A 14 0.87 -9.88 -4.01
CA ALA A 14 1.43 -11.12 -3.48
C ALA A 14 1.40 -12.25 -4.50
N THR A 15 2.41 -13.12 -4.46
CA THR A 15 2.51 -14.28 -5.34
C THR A 15 1.41 -15.28 -5.02
N PHE A 16 0.95 -16.04 -6.04
CA PHE A 16 -0.04 -17.10 -5.84
C PHE A 16 0.55 -18.25 -5.02
N ASP A 17 -0.20 -18.75 -4.04
CA ASP A 17 0.13 -19.94 -3.26
C ASP A 17 -0.91 -21.03 -3.52
N PRO A 18 -0.52 -22.18 -4.10
CA PRO A 18 -1.47 -23.27 -4.40
C PRO A 18 -1.96 -24.01 -3.14
N VAL A 19 -1.22 -23.92 -2.02
CA VAL A 19 -1.61 -24.60 -0.77
C VAL A 19 -2.61 -23.74 0.02
N TYR A 20 -2.36 -22.43 0.07
CA TYR A 20 -3.22 -21.46 0.72
C TYR A 20 -3.54 -20.33 -0.26
N PRO A 21 -4.45 -20.53 -1.21
CA PRO A 21 -4.72 -19.56 -2.28
C PRO A 21 -5.31 -18.23 -1.78
N VAL A 22 -5.87 -18.23 -0.55
CA VAL A 22 -6.41 -17.03 0.12
C VAL A 22 -5.70 -16.87 1.45
N LYS A 23 -4.79 -15.90 1.53
CA LYS A 23 -4.04 -15.53 2.75
C LYS A 23 -4.41 -14.14 3.26
N PHE A 24 -5.58 -13.68 2.94
CA PHE A 24 -6.19 -12.50 3.52
C PHE A 24 -7.64 -12.81 3.90
N GLY A 25 -8.12 -12.10 4.92
CA GLY A 25 -9.44 -12.36 5.47
C GLY A 25 -9.47 -13.62 6.35
N TYR A 26 -10.65 -13.89 6.90
CA TYR A 26 -10.95 -15.02 7.75
C TYR A 26 -12.30 -15.60 7.33
N PRO A 27 -12.65 -16.82 7.69
CA PRO A 27 -13.99 -17.35 7.44
C PRO A 27 -15.06 -16.38 7.95
N GLY A 28 -15.89 -15.85 7.04
CA GLY A 28 -16.92 -14.84 7.35
C GLY A 28 -16.44 -13.38 7.34
N THR A 29 -15.13 -13.12 7.16
CA THR A 29 -14.56 -11.75 7.11
C THR A 29 -13.53 -11.69 5.99
N ALA A 30 -14.01 -11.69 4.75
CA ALA A 30 -13.13 -11.65 3.58
C ALA A 30 -12.46 -10.29 3.36
N VAL A 31 -13.05 -9.21 3.86
CA VAL A 31 -12.58 -7.83 3.72
C VAL A 31 -12.88 -7.04 4.99
N ARG A 32 -12.11 -5.98 5.22
CA ARG A 32 -12.34 -4.98 6.26
C ARG A 32 -12.64 -3.62 5.62
N THR A 33 -13.20 -2.71 6.39
CA THR A 33 -13.30 -1.28 6.02
C THR A 33 -12.05 -0.54 6.47
N LEU A 34 -11.75 0.62 5.86
CA LEU A 34 -10.64 1.47 6.30
C LEU A 34 -10.83 1.97 7.75
N ALA A 35 -12.08 2.12 8.21
CA ALA A 35 -12.41 2.49 9.59
C ALA A 35 -12.09 1.38 10.62
N GLN A 36 -11.83 0.16 10.20
CA GLN A 36 -11.38 -0.92 11.10
C GLN A 36 -9.86 -0.94 11.28
N ILE A 37 -9.11 -0.12 10.54
CA ILE A 37 -7.67 0.00 10.71
C ILE A 37 -7.40 0.99 11.84
N GLU A 38 -6.78 0.49 12.90
CA GLU A 38 -6.53 1.23 14.14
C GLU A 38 -5.04 1.45 14.41
N TYR A 39 -4.16 0.60 13.86
CA TYR A 39 -2.72 0.67 14.11
C TYR A 39 -1.89 0.00 13.01
N VAL A 40 -0.63 0.42 12.94
CA VAL A 40 0.44 -0.26 12.18
C VAL A 40 1.16 -1.24 13.10
N VAL A 41 1.49 -2.42 12.61
CA VAL A 41 2.26 -3.44 13.34
C VAL A 41 3.61 -3.64 12.66
N ASN A 42 4.67 -3.26 13.34
CA ASN A 42 6.04 -3.40 12.84
C ASN A 42 6.60 -4.79 13.14
N HIS A 43 7.16 -5.41 12.10
CA HIS A 43 7.81 -6.72 12.15
C HIS A 43 9.27 -6.62 11.70
N SER A 44 10.12 -7.51 12.21
CA SER A 44 11.44 -7.81 11.65
C SER A 44 11.35 -9.12 10.90
N ALA A 45 11.59 -9.06 9.60
CA ALA A 45 11.50 -10.23 8.73
C ALA A 45 12.60 -11.27 8.99
N GLU A 46 13.70 -10.86 9.63
CA GLU A 46 14.91 -11.67 9.80
C GLU A 46 15.42 -12.26 8.46
N GLY A 47 15.24 -11.49 7.37
CA GLY A 47 15.55 -11.93 6.01
C GLY A 47 15.74 -10.78 5.01
N GLY A 48 16.03 -11.13 3.76
CA GLY A 48 16.25 -10.20 2.66
C GLY A 48 14.98 -9.83 1.89
N ILE A 49 15.10 -8.73 1.13
CA ILE A 49 13.96 -8.12 0.41
C ILE A 49 13.37 -9.05 -0.68
N ASP A 50 14.17 -9.88 -1.33
CA ASP A 50 13.67 -10.76 -2.39
C ASP A 50 12.65 -11.79 -1.86
N TYR A 51 12.83 -12.24 -0.62
CA TYR A 51 11.85 -13.04 0.08
C TYR A 51 10.59 -12.21 0.43
N LEU A 52 10.78 -11.01 0.95
CA LEU A 52 9.68 -10.15 1.37
C LEU A 52 8.79 -9.69 0.21
N LYS A 53 9.35 -9.51 -0.98
CA LYS A 53 8.59 -9.15 -2.19
C LYS A 53 7.52 -10.17 -2.58
N GLN A 54 7.53 -11.37 -2.00
CA GLN A 54 6.48 -12.36 -2.22
C GLN A 54 5.14 -11.98 -1.56
N GLY A 55 5.15 -11.13 -0.52
CA GLY A 55 3.97 -10.70 0.23
C GLY A 55 3.32 -11.80 1.08
N GLN A 56 3.84 -13.02 1.00
CA GLN A 56 3.36 -14.20 1.72
C GLN A 56 4.45 -15.26 1.81
N ARG A 57 4.28 -16.22 2.74
CA ARG A 57 5.16 -17.38 2.87
C ARG A 57 4.50 -18.59 2.21
N PRO A 58 5.00 -19.05 1.06
CA PRO A 58 4.42 -20.21 0.36
C PRO A 58 4.39 -21.45 1.26
N GLY A 59 3.26 -22.18 1.24
CA GLY A 59 3.07 -23.37 2.05
C GLY A 59 2.79 -23.14 3.54
N GLU A 60 2.84 -21.88 4.02
CA GLU A 60 2.58 -21.51 5.42
C GLU A 60 1.39 -20.54 5.53
N GLN A 61 0.78 -20.47 6.70
CA GLN A 61 -0.32 -19.54 7.00
C GLN A 61 0.24 -18.15 7.40
N ALA A 62 0.98 -17.51 6.49
CA ALA A 62 1.58 -16.20 6.72
C ALA A 62 1.50 -15.34 5.46
N SER A 63 1.10 -14.08 5.65
CA SER A 63 1.10 -13.04 4.64
C SER A 63 1.22 -11.67 5.30
N TRP A 64 1.76 -10.68 4.60
CA TRP A 64 1.94 -9.32 5.12
C TRP A 64 1.53 -8.29 4.08
N MET A 65 1.11 -7.13 4.55
CA MET A 65 0.59 -6.09 3.66
C MET A 65 1.71 -5.30 3.01
N PHE A 66 2.74 -4.94 3.79
CA PHE A 66 3.87 -4.14 3.32
C PHE A 66 5.20 -4.83 3.57
N SER A 67 6.16 -4.55 2.68
CA SER A 67 7.58 -4.88 2.86
C SER A 67 8.41 -3.62 2.72
N SER A 68 9.23 -3.32 3.73
CA SER A 68 10.13 -2.16 3.78
C SER A 68 11.57 -2.63 3.58
N ALA A 69 12.19 -2.24 2.46
CA ALA A 69 13.59 -2.55 2.15
C ALA A 69 14.55 -1.70 2.98
N LEU A 70 15.81 -2.12 3.12
CA LEU A 70 16.85 -1.38 3.86
C LEU A 70 17.07 0.05 3.33
N ASP A 71 16.83 0.28 2.04
CA ASP A 71 16.95 1.58 1.38
C ASP A 71 15.68 2.45 1.51
N GLY A 72 14.66 1.96 2.22
CA GLY A 72 13.39 2.64 2.39
C GLY A 72 12.38 2.42 1.25
N THR A 73 12.68 1.60 0.25
CA THR A 73 11.67 1.22 -0.75
C THR A 73 10.56 0.43 -0.09
N LEU A 74 9.30 0.88 -0.25
CA LEU A 74 8.12 0.23 0.30
C LEU A 74 7.36 -0.49 -0.81
N TYR A 75 6.98 -1.74 -0.54
CA TYR A 75 6.12 -2.55 -1.42
C TYR A 75 4.81 -2.83 -0.73
N GLN A 76 3.68 -2.68 -1.45
CA GLN A 76 2.35 -3.09 -0.98
C GLN A 76 1.90 -4.32 -1.75
N HIS A 77 1.51 -5.38 -1.02
CA HIS A 77 1.17 -6.69 -1.58
C HIS A 77 -0.34 -6.96 -1.65
N PHE A 78 -1.10 -6.33 -0.78
CA PHE A 78 -2.57 -6.44 -0.70
C PHE A 78 -3.20 -5.06 -0.57
N PRO A 79 -4.44 -4.86 -1.07
CA PRO A 79 -5.18 -3.63 -0.80
C PRO A 79 -5.49 -3.51 0.71
N LEU A 80 -5.64 -2.29 1.22
CA LEU A 80 -5.87 -2.05 2.66
C LEU A 80 -7.09 -2.79 3.22
N GLU A 81 -8.09 -3.05 2.38
CA GLU A 81 -9.31 -3.77 2.75
C GLU A 81 -9.08 -5.29 2.96
N ALA A 82 -7.92 -5.80 2.63
CA ALA A 82 -7.59 -7.22 2.81
C ALA A 82 -6.78 -7.43 4.11
N PRO A 83 -7.38 -7.89 5.22
CA PRO A 83 -6.61 -8.21 6.43
C PRO A 83 -5.66 -9.39 6.13
N THR A 84 -4.36 -9.18 6.39
CA THR A 84 -3.31 -10.17 6.15
C THR A 84 -3.03 -11.03 7.40
N TRP A 85 -2.43 -12.19 7.21
CA TRP A 85 -2.12 -13.13 8.30
C TRP A 85 -0.71 -12.87 8.87
N THR A 86 -0.48 -11.64 9.33
CA THR A 86 0.85 -11.17 9.73
C THR A 86 1.21 -11.53 11.17
N SER A 87 0.25 -11.45 12.09
CA SER A 87 0.55 -11.47 13.54
C SER A 87 0.13 -12.75 14.25
N GLY A 88 -0.47 -13.72 13.55
CA GLY A 88 -0.99 -14.94 14.19
C GLY A 88 -2.19 -14.70 15.13
N ASN A 89 -2.64 -13.45 15.26
CA ASN A 89 -3.79 -13.04 16.05
C ASN A 89 -4.88 -12.48 15.12
N PRO A 90 -6.05 -13.13 14.99
CA PRO A 90 -7.13 -12.69 14.09
C PRO A 90 -7.58 -11.25 14.33
N ASN A 91 -7.74 -10.85 15.58
CA ASN A 91 -8.14 -9.49 15.92
C ASN A 91 -7.09 -8.46 15.49
N ALA A 92 -5.81 -8.74 15.77
CA ALA A 92 -4.71 -7.88 15.36
C ALA A 92 -4.57 -7.80 13.83
N ASN A 93 -4.85 -8.88 13.10
CA ASN A 93 -4.82 -8.91 11.65
C ASN A 93 -5.96 -8.10 11.02
N ILE A 94 -7.14 -8.03 11.67
CA ILE A 94 -8.28 -7.23 11.21
C ILE A 94 -8.02 -5.73 11.44
N HIS A 95 -7.52 -5.36 12.62
CA HIS A 95 -7.35 -3.97 13.03
C HIS A 95 -5.96 -3.40 12.75
N GLY A 96 -4.98 -4.25 12.44
CA GLY A 96 -3.61 -3.85 12.16
C GLY A 96 -3.22 -3.89 10.69
N VAL A 97 -2.26 -3.07 10.33
CA VAL A 97 -1.54 -3.09 9.07
C VAL A 97 -0.13 -3.59 9.31
N GLY A 98 0.22 -4.78 8.83
CA GLY A 98 1.53 -5.39 9.05
C GLY A 98 2.59 -4.88 8.07
N VAL A 99 3.75 -4.46 8.60
CA VAL A 99 4.94 -4.07 7.84
C VAL A 99 6.11 -4.97 8.20
N GLU A 100 6.60 -5.72 7.23
CA GLU A 100 7.80 -6.56 7.36
C GLU A 100 9.04 -5.79 6.92
N HIS A 101 9.98 -5.58 7.84
CA HIS A 101 11.22 -4.84 7.59
C HIS A 101 12.36 -5.79 7.25
N GLU A 102 12.99 -5.55 6.10
CA GLU A 102 14.20 -6.26 5.69
C GLU A 102 15.33 -6.14 6.72
N GLY A 103 16.19 -7.16 6.77
CA GLY A 103 17.36 -7.24 7.62
C GLY A 103 17.13 -8.12 8.86
N THR A 104 18.24 -8.45 9.51
CA THR A 104 18.25 -9.24 10.74
C THR A 104 18.66 -8.38 11.95
N HIS A 105 18.18 -8.71 13.14
CA HIS A 105 18.55 -7.97 14.35
C HIS A 105 20.05 -8.01 14.67
N THR A 106 20.77 -9.02 14.18
CA THR A 106 22.23 -9.15 14.34
C THR A 106 23.03 -8.23 13.43
N GLN A 107 22.56 -8.01 12.20
CA GLN A 107 23.20 -7.11 11.23
C GLN A 107 22.71 -5.65 11.38
N TYR A 108 21.45 -5.51 11.69
CA TYR A 108 20.76 -4.21 11.82
C TYR A 108 20.00 -4.19 13.14
N PRO A 109 20.65 -3.82 14.25
CA PRO A 109 20.02 -3.83 15.59
C PRO A 109 18.87 -2.83 15.73
N LYS A 110 18.73 -1.91 14.77
CA LYS A 110 17.58 -1.01 14.58
C LYS A 110 17.15 -1.00 13.13
N PHE A 111 15.91 -0.66 12.85
CA PHE A 111 15.50 -0.30 11.49
C PHE A 111 16.37 0.85 10.98
N THR A 112 16.71 0.83 9.70
CA THR A 112 17.51 1.90 9.11
C THR A 112 16.75 3.23 9.15
N ASP A 113 17.46 4.36 9.05
CA ASP A 113 16.78 5.66 8.95
C ASP A 113 15.86 5.72 7.74
N ALA A 114 16.27 5.15 6.61
CA ALA A 114 15.43 5.07 5.40
C ALA A 114 14.15 4.26 5.62
N GLN A 115 14.21 3.12 6.34
CA GLN A 115 13.02 2.35 6.72
C GLN A 115 12.11 3.17 7.65
N ALA A 116 12.68 3.81 8.68
CA ALA A 116 11.93 4.61 9.62
C ALA A 116 11.26 5.85 8.98
N ASP A 117 11.95 6.52 8.05
CA ASP A 117 11.37 7.64 7.28
C ASP A 117 10.24 7.16 6.35
N THR A 118 10.36 5.95 5.82
CA THR A 118 9.29 5.32 5.02
C THR A 118 8.09 4.93 5.87
N ASP A 119 8.31 4.42 7.09
CA ASP A 119 7.24 4.14 8.04
C ASP A 119 6.47 5.41 8.41
N CYS A 120 7.17 6.54 8.58
CA CYS A 120 6.53 7.83 8.82
C CYS A 120 5.64 8.26 7.64
N ARG A 121 6.11 8.14 6.40
CA ARG A 121 5.31 8.45 5.20
C ARG A 121 4.11 7.51 5.05
N LEU A 122 4.31 6.21 5.28
CA LEU A 122 3.23 5.22 5.30
C LEU A 122 2.16 5.60 6.33
N PHE A 123 2.59 5.90 7.56
CA PHE A 123 1.67 6.25 8.64
C PHE A 123 0.89 7.52 8.33
N THR A 124 1.55 8.53 7.75
CA THR A 124 0.92 9.79 7.34
C THR A 124 -0.17 9.55 6.28
N GLU A 125 0.11 8.74 5.25
CA GLU A 125 -0.90 8.41 4.23
C GLU A 125 -2.07 7.61 4.83
N LEU A 126 -1.79 6.70 5.78
CA LEU A 126 -2.83 5.96 6.49
C LEU A 126 -3.71 6.88 7.37
N LEU A 127 -3.15 7.91 8.01
CA LEU A 127 -3.93 8.90 8.77
C LEU A 127 -4.98 9.60 7.92
N LEU A 128 -4.67 9.88 6.65
CA LEU A 128 -5.62 10.51 5.71
C LEU A 128 -6.76 9.58 5.29
N LEU A 129 -6.54 8.27 5.32
CA LEU A 129 -7.47 7.27 4.78
C LEU A 129 -8.25 6.50 5.84
N CYS A 130 -7.65 6.30 7.02
CA CYS A 130 -8.14 5.42 8.08
C CYS A 130 -8.62 6.26 9.28
N PRO A 131 -9.92 6.58 9.38
CA PRO A 131 -10.43 7.56 10.34
C PRO A 131 -10.26 7.15 11.82
N ASN A 132 -10.02 5.87 12.09
CA ASN A 132 -9.84 5.35 13.45
C ASN A 132 -8.38 4.96 13.75
N LEU A 133 -7.44 5.30 12.85
CA LEU A 133 -6.02 5.07 13.13
C LEU A 133 -5.62 5.89 14.37
N GLY A 134 -5.03 5.22 15.36
CA GLY A 134 -4.53 5.87 16.57
C GLY A 134 -3.40 6.86 16.28
N ALA A 135 -3.05 7.70 17.26
CA ALA A 135 -1.93 8.63 17.15
C ALA A 135 -0.61 7.89 16.81
N PRO A 136 0.36 8.56 16.16
CA PRO A 136 1.67 7.96 15.83
C PRO A 136 2.55 7.76 17.07
N ILE A 137 2.00 7.10 18.07
CA ILE A 137 2.59 6.85 19.36
C ILE A 137 2.61 5.36 19.61
N HIS A 138 3.73 4.85 20.16
CA HIS A 138 3.85 3.46 20.59
C HIS A 138 2.74 3.08 21.59
N GLY A 139 2.09 1.97 21.33
CA GLY A 139 0.96 1.47 22.12
C GLY A 139 -0.41 1.97 21.65
N GLU A 140 -0.47 2.99 20.81
CA GLU A 140 -1.68 3.51 20.15
C GLU A 140 -1.72 3.09 18.68
N GLY A 141 -1.44 4.02 17.77
CA GLY A 141 -1.41 3.78 16.33
C GLY A 141 -0.17 3.03 15.84
N VAL A 142 0.87 2.88 16.67
CA VAL A 142 2.08 2.11 16.35
C VAL A 142 2.28 1.00 17.37
N ARG A 143 2.34 -0.23 16.91
CA ARG A 143 2.55 -1.44 17.73
C ARG A 143 3.62 -2.33 17.11
N ILE A 144 4.10 -3.29 17.88
CA ILE A 144 5.01 -4.33 17.41
C ILE A 144 4.38 -5.70 17.58
N HIS A 145 4.87 -6.68 16.81
CA HIS A 145 4.29 -8.02 16.76
C HIS A 145 4.13 -8.67 18.15
N ARG A 146 5.15 -8.62 19.00
CA ARG A 146 5.08 -9.22 20.35
C ARG A 146 4.01 -8.62 21.28
N GLU A 147 3.53 -7.40 20.98
CA GLU A 147 2.47 -6.73 21.76
C GLU A 147 1.09 -7.20 21.32
N VAL A 148 0.91 -7.41 20.02
CA VAL A 148 -0.37 -7.86 19.45
C VAL A 148 -0.55 -9.38 19.51
N ALA A 149 0.55 -10.13 19.70
CA ALA A 149 0.57 -11.59 19.88
C ALA A 149 1.50 -11.98 21.04
N PRO A 150 1.19 -11.60 22.30
CA PRO A 150 2.07 -11.78 23.43
C PRO A 150 2.36 -13.26 23.70
N GLY A 151 3.63 -13.55 24.02
CA GLY A 151 4.10 -14.91 24.34
C GLY A 151 4.34 -15.83 23.14
N THR A 152 4.06 -15.39 21.92
CA THR A 152 4.25 -16.19 20.70
C THR A 152 5.51 -15.81 19.92
N THR A 153 6.03 -14.61 20.11
CA THR A 153 7.14 -14.06 19.34
C THR A 153 7.94 -13.02 20.12
N THR A 154 9.22 -12.84 19.75
CA THR A 154 10.08 -11.73 20.21
C THR A 154 10.18 -10.61 19.18
N CYS A 155 9.56 -10.77 18.00
CA CYS A 155 9.57 -9.80 16.90
C CYS A 155 9.07 -8.43 17.38
N PRO A 156 9.72 -7.33 16.98
CA PRO A 156 10.81 -7.19 16.02
C PRO A 156 12.23 -7.28 16.63
N ASN A 157 12.45 -8.02 17.71
CA ASN A 157 13.76 -8.27 18.32
C ASN A 157 14.51 -6.99 18.75
N GLY A 158 13.77 -5.93 19.13
CA GLY A 158 14.31 -4.64 19.55
C GLY A 158 14.72 -3.71 18.42
N ARG A 159 14.39 -4.00 17.17
CA ARG A 159 14.73 -3.18 15.99
C ARG A 159 13.88 -1.92 15.81
N ASP A 160 12.80 -1.79 16.53
CA ASP A 160 11.84 -0.67 16.48
C ASP A 160 12.49 0.72 16.59
N ARG A 161 11.89 1.72 15.97
CA ARG A 161 12.33 3.12 15.90
C ARG A 161 11.20 4.08 16.27
N TYR A 162 10.65 3.92 17.47
CA TYR A 162 9.56 4.78 17.97
C TYR A 162 9.92 6.27 18.05
N ASP A 163 11.21 6.58 18.18
CA ASP A 163 11.73 7.94 18.18
C ASP A 163 11.36 8.74 16.94
N LYS A 164 11.19 8.05 15.79
CA LYS A 164 10.86 8.68 14.52
C LYS A 164 9.38 9.03 14.39
N TYR A 165 8.50 8.22 14.94
CA TYR A 165 7.05 8.47 14.86
C TYR A 165 6.61 9.73 15.63
N ALA A 166 7.35 10.14 16.65
CA ALA A 166 7.08 11.36 17.39
C ALA A 166 7.19 12.65 16.53
N LEU A 167 7.77 12.54 15.34
CA LEU A 167 7.88 13.65 14.38
C LEU A 167 6.66 13.76 13.47
N ILE A 168 5.81 12.72 13.41
CA ILE A 168 4.58 12.70 12.60
C ILE A 168 3.53 13.55 13.30
N GLY A 169 2.91 14.45 12.57
CA GLY A 169 1.78 15.24 13.09
C GLY A 169 2.10 16.66 13.44
N THR A 170 3.28 17.18 13.04
CA THR A 170 3.42 18.62 12.93
C THR A 170 2.51 19.12 11.80
N GLU A 171 1.82 20.24 11.98
CA GLU A 171 0.89 20.81 10.99
C GLU A 171 1.53 20.93 9.59
N ASP A 172 2.84 21.24 9.54
CA ASP A 172 3.60 21.37 8.30
C ASP A 172 3.80 20.03 7.56
N GLU A 173 3.99 18.91 8.28
CA GLU A 173 4.17 17.59 7.67
C GLU A 173 2.84 17.02 7.14
N LEU A 174 1.74 17.21 7.88
CA LEU A 174 0.40 16.85 7.41
C LEU A 174 0.01 17.62 6.16
N ALA A 175 0.26 18.94 6.13
CA ALA A 175 0.00 19.78 4.97
C ALA A 175 0.85 19.37 3.75
N SER A 176 2.11 18.98 3.96
CA SER A 176 2.99 18.48 2.90
C SER A 176 2.50 17.14 2.34
N ALA A 177 2.09 16.21 3.21
CA ALA A 177 1.58 14.92 2.79
C ALA A 177 0.23 15.02 2.05
N GLU A 178 -0.67 15.91 2.48
CA GLU A 178 -1.91 16.21 1.76
C GLU A 178 -1.62 16.76 0.36
N ALA A 179 -0.65 17.67 0.24
CA ALA A 179 -0.24 18.24 -1.04
C ALA A 179 0.35 17.16 -1.97
N GLU A 180 1.19 16.27 -1.47
CA GLU A 180 1.76 15.15 -2.24
C GLU A 180 0.69 14.16 -2.67
N ALA A 181 -0.23 13.79 -1.78
CA ALA A 181 -1.34 12.89 -2.08
C ALA A 181 -2.27 13.48 -3.14
N LEU A 182 -2.59 14.78 -3.03
CA LEU A 182 -3.39 15.49 -4.02
C LEU A 182 -2.68 15.58 -5.38
N GLN A 183 -1.38 15.86 -5.39
CA GLN A 183 -0.57 15.89 -6.61
C GLN A 183 -0.53 14.51 -7.29
N ALA A 184 -0.43 13.43 -6.54
CA ALA A 184 -0.48 12.07 -7.07
C ALA A 184 -1.85 11.76 -7.70
N GLN A 185 -2.96 12.17 -7.06
CA GLN A 185 -4.31 12.03 -7.61
C GLN A 185 -4.48 12.82 -8.89
N ILE A 186 -4.03 14.06 -8.94
CA ILE A 186 -4.06 14.91 -10.14
C ILE A 186 -3.29 14.25 -11.28
N THR A 187 -2.14 13.67 -10.99
CA THR A 187 -1.32 12.99 -12.00
C THR A 187 -2.03 11.76 -12.56
N GLU A 188 -2.66 10.95 -11.71
CA GLU A 188 -3.39 9.75 -12.15
C GLU A 188 -4.66 10.14 -12.96
N GLN A 189 -5.41 11.14 -12.51
CA GLN A 189 -6.55 11.65 -13.27
C GLN A 189 -6.14 12.20 -14.64
N SER A 190 -5.00 12.87 -14.70
CA SER A 190 -4.46 13.39 -15.96
C SER A 190 -4.12 12.26 -16.95
N LYS A 191 -3.55 11.16 -16.49
CA LYS A 191 -3.32 9.95 -17.31
C LYS A 191 -4.63 9.34 -17.80
N GLN A 192 -5.64 9.25 -16.94
CA GLN A 192 -6.96 8.72 -17.30
C GLN A 192 -7.64 9.59 -18.36
N ILE A 193 -7.55 10.92 -18.22
CA ILE A 193 -8.07 11.89 -19.21
C ILE A 193 -7.37 11.70 -20.56
N ALA A 194 -6.04 11.55 -20.57
CA ALA A 194 -5.28 11.31 -21.81
C ALA A 194 -5.72 10.00 -22.50
N THR A 195 -5.89 8.92 -21.72
CA THR A 195 -6.39 7.63 -22.23
C THR A 195 -7.80 7.76 -22.81
N ASN A 196 -8.70 8.44 -22.12
CA ASN A 196 -10.07 8.64 -22.58
C ASN A 196 -10.12 9.49 -23.86
N ARG A 197 -9.28 10.52 -23.97
CA ARG A 197 -9.14 11.30 -25.20
C ARG A 197 -8.75 10.44 -26.39
N GLN A 198 -7.74 9.58 -26.21
CA GLN A 198 -7.29 8.68 -27.27
C GLN A 198 -8.41 7.72 -27.72
N LEU A 199 -9.18 7.18 -26.76
CA LEU A 199 -10.33 6.33 -27.06
C LEU A 199 -11.43 7.08 -27.84
N ILE A 200 -11.71 8.33 -27.49
CA ILE A 200 -12.68 9.18 -28.18
C ILE A 200 -12.22 9.45 -29.62
N GLU A 201 -10.94 9.76 -29.82
CA GLU A 201 -10.37 9.96 -31.16
C GLU A 201 -10.47 8.68 -32.00
N ASP A 202 -10.17 7.53 -31.43
CA ASP A 202 -10.28 6.22 -32.12
C ASP A 202 -11.74 5.89 -32.50
N LEU A 203 -12.67 6.10 -31.59
CA LEU A 203 -14.10 5.92 -31.84
C LEU A 203 -14.62 6.88 -32.93
N HIS A 204 -14.18 8.15 -32.89
CA HIS A 204 -14.54 9.14 -33.91
C HIS A 204 -14.04 8.73 -35.29
N ASN A 205 -12.80 8.30 -35.41
CA ASN A 205 -12.21 7.82 -36.67
C ASN A 205 -12.93 6.58 -37.20
N ARG A 206 -13.32 5.66 -36.31
CA ARG A 206 -14.14 4.48 -36.70
C ARG A 206 -15.52 4.87 -37.17
N LEU A 207 -16.16 5.84 -36.54
CA LEU A 207 -17.47 6.35 -36.94
C LEU A 207 -17.41 6.96 -38.36
N LEU A 208 -16.41 7.83 -38.60
CA LEU A 208 -16.20 8.42 -39.95
C LEU A 208 -16.00 7.35 -41.03
N THR A 209 -15.32 6.25 -40.72
CA THR A 209 -15.13 5.12 -41.67
C THR A 209 -16.44 4.36 -41.96
N VAL A 210 -17.32 4.26 -40.97
CA VAL A 210 -18.64 3.61 -41.15
C VAL A 210 -19.58 4.47 -41.98
N GLU A 211 -19.63 5.81 -41.74
CA GLU A 211 -20.48 6.74 -42.49
C GLU A 211 -20.03 6.89 -43.95
N ALA A 212 -18.73 6.73 -44.24
CA ALA A 212 -18.21 6.83 -45.60
C ALA A 212 -18.59 5.67 -46.54
N GLY A 213 -19.01 4.52 -45.97
CA GLY A 213 -19.33 3.32 -46.76
C GLY A 213 -18.11 2.67 -47.44
N PRO A 214 -18.23 1.48 -47.96
CA PRO A 214 -17.14 0.79 -48.63
C PRO A 214 -16.79 1.48 -49.95
N GLY A 215 -15.63 2.16 -49.99
CA GLY A 215 -15.08 2.79 -51.20
C GLY A 215 -14.88 4.31 -51.11
N THR A 216 -15.28 4.99 -50.05
CA THR A 216 -15.06 6.42 -49.86
C THR A 216 -13.78 6.66 -49.06
N GLN A 217 -12.75 7.24 -49.67
CA GLN A 217 -11.58 7.73 -48.91
C GLN A 217 -11.97 9.01 -48.15
N VAL A 218 -11.98 8.90 -46.82
CA VAL A 218 -12.16 10.08 -45.96
C VAL A 218 -10.80 10.73 -45.73
N THR A 219 -10.55 11.84 -46.44
CA THR A 219 -9.40 12.72 -46.24
C THR A 219 -9.79 13.84 -45.30
N GLY A 220 -9.86 13.61 -44.02
CA GLY A 220 -10.13 14.65 -43.04
C GLY A 220 -9.16 14.55 -41.87
N THR A 221 -8.31 15.54 -41.71
CA THR A 221 -7.50 15.71 -40.48
C THR A 221 -8.32 16.50 -39.47
N PHE A 222 -8.66 15.89 -38.35
CA PHE A 222 -9.32 16.61 -37.25
C PHE A 222 -8.29 17.50 -36.54
N GLN A 223 -8.39 18.80 -36.77
CA GLN A 223 -7.69 19.80 -35.95
C GLN A 223 -8.61 20.25 -34.82
N GLY A 224 -8.62 19.51 -33.69
CA GLY A 224 -9.30 19.96 -32.48
C GLY A 224 -8.57 21.17 -31.89
N LYS A 225 -9.17 22.35 -31.97
CA LYS A 225 -8.76 23.50 -31.16
C LYS A 225 -9.09 23.18 -29.72
N VAL A 226 -8.06 22.86 -28.90
CA VAL A 226 -8.17 22.87 -27.47
C VAL A 226 -8.19 24.33 -27.04
N GLY A 227 -9.35 24.85 -26.63
CA GLY A 227 -9.45 26.14 -25.96
C GLY A 227 -8.77 26.12 -24.60
N PRO A 228 -8.41 27.29 -24.04
CA PRO A 228 -7.71 27.44 -22.79
C PRO A 228 -8.47 26.88 -21.60
#